data_7caef35e002558bf1ffc4d3e9f43c701
#
_entry.id   7caef35e002558bf1ffc4d3e9f43c701
#
_cell.length_a   1.000
_cell.length_b   1.000
_cell.length_c   1.000
_cell.angle_alpha   90.00
_cell.angle_beta   90.00
_cell.angle_gamma   90.00
#
_symmetry.space_group_name_H-M   'P 1'
#
loop_
_entity.id
_entity.type
_entity.pdbx_description
1 polymer ?
#
loop_
_entity_poly.entity_id
_entity_poly.type
_entity_poly.pdbx_seq_one_letter_code
_entity_poly.pdbx_strand_id
1 'polypeptide(L)'
;MAHRFLLIFLLLALRAAPAAAQADCPSRLFVSGYWSTVHVYDACTGAFLRELDSRDRIQGAQAVRLGPDGLLYVISEETSTIHKYRNDTLAYAGEFTRTGPTGPTGLAFDAAGNAFVGGYRTQDVRRYGRDGALAATVVAPRAAGLGGPDNGLVFGPDGNLYVPGYDSHSVVRWDPRTGQASVAVAARTAGIRNTRGLLPARDGQHLFITAEGSGQLLRWNLASGAVTLLRGSLSRPTGIDYALDGNLLVVSGEAVVKLDPATGETLSTVVNVGAGGLSGPVFVAVIAKASAPVVDAAQVGSQFWVVGDGRMQGRVVEVGTLWSASGAEFGPGLRFQDLALRRWGSARIEFLSCTRARFSWNSTGADAAGFGTGAWEIERYFTNEATARCNAQGIDAADASWVNGQWWGGEARAGEGLFLHRRADGAVFLAWFTHRPSAATPGADATQAGTQYWVVGDAVMNGRRLELAGVLSATGTSFGTGLSFAQLQLKRWGSVSIEFTGCASARFSWDSTGPDSAGFGSGAYDAQRYFDDESAARCRAQGIDAADRSWVNGQWWGGDARAGEGWFIDRRADGTAFFAWFTHRPRGMP
;
A
#
# COMPACT_ATOMS: atom_id res chain seq x y z
N MET A 1 60.36 37.34 55.83
CA MET A 1 58.96 37.18 56.26
C MET A 1 58.10 37.25 55.02
N ALA A 2 57.69 36.16 54.53
CA ALA A 2 57.03 36.04 53.22
C ALA A 2 55.54 35.70 53.46
N HIS A 3 54.64 36.53 52.96
CA HIS A 3 53.23 36.23 52.91
C HIS A 3 52.89 35.70 51.51
N ARG A 4 52.50 34.42 51.45
CA ARG A 4 51.98 33.77 50.24
C ARG A 4 50.47 34.04 50.15
N PHE A 5 50.03 34.75 49.11
CA PHE A 5 48.63 34.84 48.72
C PHE A 5 48.30 33.65 47.84
N LEU A 6 47.30 32.87 48.25
CA LEU A 6 46.74 31.74 47.53
C LEU A 6 45.50 32.22 46.76
N LEU A 7 45.61 32.39 45.42
CA LEU A 7 44.48 32.66 44.52
C LEU A 7 43.79 31.35 44.20
N ILE A 8 42.54 31.15 44.66
CA ILE A 8 41.67 30.04 44.26
C ILE A 8 40.91 30.49 43.02
N PHE A 9 41.23 29.92 41.84
CA PHE A 9 40.43 30.02 40.63
C PHE A 9 39.27 29.06 40.71
N LEU A 10 38.05 29.61 40.87
CA LEU A 10 36.81 28.86 40.76
C LEU A 10 36.43 28.71 39.29
N LEU A 11 36.77 27.57 38.65
CA LEU A 11 36.30 27.19 37.34
C LEU A 11 34.82 26.78 37.42
N LEU A 12 33.90 27.69 37.04
CA LEU A 12 32.54 27.36 36.71
C LEU A 12 32.55 26.58 35.37
N ALA A 13 32.45 25.24 35.47
CA ALA A 13 32.12 24.42 34.32
C ALA A 13 30.64 24.61 33.96
N LEU A 14 30.34 25.47 33.01
CA LEU A 14 29.04 25.45 32.35
C LEU A 14 28.91 24.08 31.65
N ARG A 15 28.16 23.17 32.26
CA ARG A 15 27.67 21.98 31.55
C ARG A 15 26.63 22.50 30.56
N ALA A 16 26.98 22.56 29.27
CA ALA A 16 25.99 22.63 28.20
C ALA A 16 25.08 21.41 28.33
N ALA A 17 23.83 21.61 28.67
CA ALA A 17 22.82 20.56 28.60
C ALA A 17 22.82 20.08 27.13
N PRO A 18 22.78 18.75 26.87
CA PRO A 18 22.60 18.26 25.53
C PRO A 18 21.31 18.86 24.99
N ALA A 19 21.39 19.57 23.86
CA ALA A 19 20.20 20.00 23.14
C ALA A 19 19.32 18.76 22.95
N ALA A 20 18.13 18.76 23.51
CA ALA A 20 17.15 17.71 23.27
C ALA A 20 17.02 17.58 21.76
N ALA A 21 17.32 16.41 21.21
CA ALA A 21 17.13 16.15 19.80
C ALA A 21 15.67 16.50 19.48
N GLN A 22 15.46 17.52 18.65
CA GLN A 22 14.13 17.96 18.27
C GLN A 22 13.48 16.77 17.56
N ALA A 23 12.35 16.29 18.11
CA ALA A 23 11.64 15.16 17.54
C ALA A 23 11.36 15.44 16.06
N ASP A 24 11.69 14.49 15.19
CA ASP A 24 11.50 14.64 13.74
C ASP A 24 10.01 14.86 13.46
N CYS A 25 9.67 15.90 12.71
CA CYS A 25 8.28 16.22 12.41
C CYS A 25 7.64 15.09 11.61
N PRO A 26 6.46 14.55 12.01
CA PRO A 26 5.86 13.38 11.35
C PRO A 26 5.32 13.69 9.95
N SER A 27 5.25 14.96 9.56
CA SER A 27 4.66 15.39 8.29
C SER A 27 5.56 16.40 7.57
N ARG A 28 5.34 16.50 6.27
CA ARG A 28 5.89 17.54 5.42
C ARG A 28 4.79 18.47 4.96
N LEU A 29 5.14 19.73 4.81
CA LEU A 29 4.31 20.75 4.20
C LEU A 29 4.79 20.95 2.76
N PHE A 30 3.94 20.67 1.79
CA PHE A 30 4.20 20.88 0.37
C PHE A 30 3.51 22.17 -0.07
N VAL A 31 4.25 23.04 -0.77
CA VAL A 31 3.71 24.26 -1.37
C VAL A 31 4.08 24.27 -2.84
N SER A 32 3.09 24.28 -3.72
CA SER A 32 3.31 24.39 -5.16
C SER A 32 3.49 25.85 -5.54
N GLY A 33 4.63 26.17 -6.14
CA GLY A 33 4.91 27.47 -6.74
C GLY A 33 4.71 27.40 -8.26
N TYR A 34 3.74 28.17 -8.78
CA TYR A 34 3.42 28.16 -10.21
C TYR A 34 4.61 28.58 -11.09
N TRP A 35 5.40 29.58 -10.61
CA TRP A 35 6.57 30.10 -11.32
C TRP A 35 7.89 29.46 -10.87
N SER A 36 7.81 28.49 -9.94
CA SER A 36 8.97 27.71 -9.48
C SER A 36 8.68 26.21 -9.62
N THR A 37 8.65 25.48 -8.52
CA THR A 37 8.31 24.05 -8.49
C THR A 37 7.57 23.74 -7.18
N VAL A 38 7.51 22.47 -6.77
CA VAL A 38 6.98 22.10 -5.45
C VAL A 38 8.09 22.21 -4.40
N HIS A 39 7.85 23.06 -3.41
CA HIS A 39 8.74 23.29 -2.27
C HIS A 39 8.26 22.47 -1.08
N VAL A 40 9.20 21.88 -0.36
CA VAL A 40 8.95 21.01 0.79
C VAL A 40 9.49 21.68 2.05
N TYR A 41 8.62 21.80 3.04
CA TYR A 41 8.93 22.39 4.34
C TYR A 41 8.65 21.39 5.47
N ASP A 42 9.25 21.60 6.62
CA ASP A 42 8.90 20.93 7.84
C ASP A 42 7.51 21.40 8.32
N ALA A 43 6.54 20.50 8.47
CA ALA A 43 5.16 20.86 8.80
C ALA A 43 4.99 21.37 10.25
N CYS A 44 5.95 21.10 11.15
CA CYS A 44 5.94 21.56 12.53
C CYS A 44 6.45 22.99 12.67
N THR A 45 7.48 23.34 11.90
CA THR A 45 8.23 24.60 12.06
C THR A 45 8.07 25.57 10.89
N GLY A 46 7.65 25.09 9.72
CA GLY A 46 7.64 25.87 8.48
C GLY A 46 9.03 26.05 7.85
N ALA A 47 10.07 25.42 8.39
CA ALA A 47 11.42 25.52 7.86
C ALA A 47 11.53 24.85 6.48
N PHE A 48 12.18 25.54 5.53
CA PHE A 48 12.44 24.97 4.20
C PHE A 48 13.36 23.75 4.30
N LEU A 49 12.99 22.66 3.66
CA LEU A 49 13.76 21.43 3.61
C LEU A 49 14.46 21.25 2.27
N ARG A 50 13.70 21.32 1.18
CA ARG A 50 14.21 21.17 -0.19
C ARG A 50 13.12 21.45 -1.22
N GLU A 51 13.52 21.57 -2.47
CA GLU A 51 12.61 21.44 -3.61
C GLU A 51 12.39 19.98 -3.99
N LEU A 52 11.24 19.67 -4.57
CA LEU A 52 11.02 18.40 -5.24
C LEU A 52 11.89 18.35 -6.51
N ASP A 53 12.55 17.20 -6.79
CA ASP A 53 13.37 17.05 -8.01
C ASP A 53 12.46 17.12 -9.26
N SER A 54 12.36 18.31 -9.83
CA SER A 54 11.53 18.57 -11.01
C SER A 54 12.23 18.25 -12.32
N ARG A 55 13.55 18.45 -12.42
CA ARG A 55 14.35 18.30 -13.65
C ARG A 55 13.60 18.76 -14.90
N ASP A 56 13.03 19.95 -14.85
CA ASP A 56 12.20 20.55 -15.91
C ASP A 56 10.90 19.80 -16.25
N ARG A 57 10.52 18.78 -15.46
CA ARG A 57 9.27 18.02 -15.67
C ARG A 57 8.02 18.77 -15.20
N ILE A 58 8.16 19.58 -14.16
CA ILE A 58 7.06 20.33 -13.55
C ILE A 58 7.14 21.77 -14.04
N GLN A 59 6.11 22.18 -14.77
CA GLN A 59 5.90 23.58 -15.21
C GLN A 59 4.47 23.97 -14.87
N GLY A 60 4.30 25.08 -14.12
CA GLY A 60 3.02 25.45 -13.56
C GLY A 60 2.55 24.40 -12.52
N ALA A 61 3.31 24.26 -11.43
CA ALA A 61 2.97 23.32 -10.37
C ALA A 61 1.62 23.65 -9.74
N GLN A 62 0.70 22.68 -9.68
CA GLN A 62 -0.64 22.80 -9.13
C GLN A 62 -0.84 21.82 -7.95
N ALA A 63 -1.93 21.07 -7.89
CA ALA A 63 -2.24 20.19 -6.77
C ALA A 63 -1.14 19.15 -6.52
N VAL A 64 -0.84 18.96 -5.23
CA VAL A 64 -0.03 17.84 -4.69
C VAL A 64 -0.92 17.01 -3.79
N ARG A 65 -1.05 15.71 -4.07
CA ARG A 65 -1.89 14.80 -3.29
C ARG A 65 -1.15 13.50 -3.00
N LEU A 66 -1.40 12.94 -1.82
CA LEU A 66 -1.02 11.56 -1.53
C LEU A 66 -2.05 10.64 -2.20
N GLY A 67 -1.56 9.78 -3.08
CA GLY A 67 -2.39 8.77 -3.72
C GLY A 67 -2.64 7.55 -2.83
N PRO A 68 -3.62 6.72 -3.19
CA PRO A 68 -3.95 5.49 -2.44
C PRO A 68 -2.82 4.43 -2.49
N ASP A 69 -1.86 4.58 -3.40
CA ASP A 69 -0.65 3.76 -3.50
C ASP A 69 0.51 4.27 -2.61
N GLY A 70 0.26 5.32 -1.80
CA GLY A 70 1.27 5.95 -0.94
C GLY A 70 2.30 6.82 -1.66
N LEU A 71 2.14 7.04 -2.97
CA LEU A 71 2.97 7.96 -3.74
C LEU A 71 2.37 9.38 -3.73
N LEU A 72 3.22 10.37 -3.89
CA LEU A 72 2.81 11.75 -4.12
C LEU A 72 2.49 11.93 -5.60
N TYR A 73 1.37 12.53 -5.89
CA TYR A 73 0.94 12.90 -7.23
C TYR A 73 1.02 14.41 -7.37
N VAL A 74 1.73 14.87 -8.38
CA VAL A 74 2.01 16.29 -8.62
C VAL A 74 1.50 16.66 -10.01
N ILE A 75 0.64 17.65 -10.08
CA ILE A 75 0.16 18.19 -11.34
C ILE A 75 1.16 19.21 -11.90
N SER A 76 1.48 19.04 -13.18
CA SER A 76 2.18 19.99 -14.03
C SER A 76 1.20 20.51 -15.07
N GLU A 77 0.65 21.70 -14.87
CA GLU A 77 -0.40 22.28 -15.68
C GLU A 77 0.06 22.52 -17.11
N GLU A 78 1.20 23.20 -17.28
CA GLU A 78 1.68 23.62 -18.60
C GLU A 78 2.15 22.46 -19.46
N THR A 79 2.67 21.37 -18.85
CA THR A 79 3.02 20.14 -19.58
C THR A 79 1.84 19.19 -19.74
N SER A 80 0.70 19.46 -19.10
CA SER A 80 -0.47 18.60 -19.06
C SER A 80 -0.18 17.18 -18.59
N THR A 81 0.68 17.05 -17.59
CA THR A 81 1.18 15.77 -17.07
C THR A 81 0.95 15.69 -15.56
N ILE A 82 0.69 14.49 -15.06
CA ILE A 82 0.68 14.19 -13.64
C ILE A 82 1.85 13.28 -13.34
N HIS A 83 2.73 13.72 -12.46
CA HIS A 83 3.94 13.01 -12.07
C HIS A 83 3.76 12.34 -10.71
N LYS A 84 4.47 11.22 -10.49
CA LYS A 84 4.53 10.51 -9.21
C LYS A 84 5.90 10.67 -8.57
N TYR A 85 5.90 10.81 -7.24
CA TYR A 85 7.10 10.83 -6.41
C TYR A 85 6.92 9.92 -5.21
N ARG A 86 8.01 9.36 -4.72
CA ARG A 86 8.00 8.59 -3.48
C ARG A 86 7.78 9.53 -2.28
N ASN A 87 6.85 9.18 -1.40
CA ASN A 87 6.59 9.99 -0.21
C ASN A 87 7.67 9.86 0.88
N ASP A 88 8.45 8.77 0.89
CA ASP A 88 9.57 8.57 1.82
C ASP A 88 10.81 9.40 1.45
N THR A 89 11.32 9.23 0.24
CA THR A 89 12.57 9.82 -0.25
C THR A 89 12.40 11.08 -1.08
N LEU A 90 11.17 11.38 -1.53
CA LEU A 90 10.84 12.44 -2.49
C LEU A 90 11.48 12.22 -3.89
N ALA A 91 11.96 11.02 -4.18
CA ALA A 91 12.50 10.66 -5.48
C ALA A 91 11.38 10.52 -6.52
N TYR A 92 11.69 10.91 -7.76
CA TYR A 92 10.78 10.73 -8.89
C TYR A 92 10.46 9.24 -9.09
N ALA A 93 9.16 8.93 -9.20
CA ALA A 93 8.65 7.56 -9.32
C ALA A 93 7.99 7.26 -10.68
N GLY A 94 8.02 8.21 -11.60
CA GLY A 94 7.47 8.05 -12.94
C GLY A 94 6.29 8.99 -13.23
N GLU A 95 5.76 8.86 -14.43
CA GLU A 95 4.58 9.56 -14.89
C GLU A 95 3.33 8.75 -14.54
N PHE A 96 2.27 9.40 -14.06
CA PHE A 96 0.97 8.74 -13.89
C PHE A 96 0.20 8.75 -15.21
N THR A 97 0.02 9.95 -15.79
CA THR A 97 -0.69 10.11 -17.06
C THR A 97 -0.40 11.44 -17.72
N ARG A 98 -0.56 11.49 -19.05
CA ARG A 98 -0.66 12.72 -19.84
C ARG A 98 -2.11 12.97 -20.17
N THR A 99 -2.63 14.10 -19.71
CA THR A 99 -4.05 14.42 -19.85
C THR A 99 -4.42 15.01 -21.23
N GLY A 100 -3.43 15.14 -22.12
CA GLY A 100 -3.57 15.97 -23.33
C GLY A 100 -3.59 17.46 -22.95
N PRO A 101 -3.95 18.37 -23.84
CA PRO A 101 -3.88 19.81 -23.62
C PRO A 101 -5.01 20.33 -22.69
N THR A 102 -5.21 19.66 -21.55
CA THR A 102 -6.32 19.97 -20.63
C THR A 102 -6.02 21.11 -19.67
N GLY A 103 -4.72 21.42 -19.43
CA GLY A 103 -4.31 22.30 -18.34
C GLY A 103 -4.81 21.74 -17.00
N PRO A 104 -4.33 20.58 -16.53
CA PRO A 104 -4.80 19.97 -15.30
C PRO A 104 -4.42 20.84 -14.09
N THR A 105 -5.33 21.01 -13.13
CA THR A 105 -5.14 21.86 -11.96
C THR A 105 -5.46 21.12 -10.66
N GLY A 106 -6.66 20.55 -10.53
CA GLY A 106 -7.16 19.86 -9.35
C GLY A 106 -7.05 18.35 -9.46
N LEU A 107 -6.80 17.69 -8.33
CA LEU A 107 -6.68 16.24 -8.23
C LEU A 107 -7.34 15.74 -6.94
N ALA A 108 -8.23 14.76 -7.07
CA ALA A 108 -8.79 14.01 -5.95
C ALA A 108 -8.85 12.52 -6.28
N PHE A 109 -8.90 11.67 -5.26
CA PHE A 109 -9.05 10.22 -5.42
C PHE A 109 -10.35 9.77 -4.76
N ASP A 110 -11.04 8.82 -5.41
CA ASP A 110 -12.15 8.10 -4.77
C ASP A 110 -11.65 6.92 -3.92
N ALA A 111 -12.56 6.30 -3.16
CA ALA A 111 -12.25 5.14 -2.33
C ALA A 111 -11.78 3.91 -3.15
N ALA A 112 -12.14 3.83 -4.43
CA ALA A 112 -11.66 2.79 -5.35
C ALA A 112 -10.27 3.09 -5.90
N GLY A 113 -9.69 4.27 -5.62
CA GLY A 113 -8.37 4.69 -6.06
C GLY A 113 -8.33 5.26 -7.47
N ASN A 114 -9.47 5.61 -8.07
CA ASN A 114 -9.50 6.35 -9.32
C ASN A 114 -9.14 7.82 -9.07
N ALA A 115 -8.41 8.42 -10.01
CA ALA A 115 -8.05 9.83 -9.97
C ALA A 115 -9.07 10.69 -10.73
N PHE A 116 -9.52 11.77 -10.11
CA PHE A 116 -10.36 12.79 -10.72
C PHE A 116 -9.56 14.04 -10.94
N VAL A 117 -9.52 14.52 -12.17
CA VAL A 117 -8.63 15.61 -12.60
C VAL A 117 -9.47 16.72 -13.24
N GLY A 118 -9.37 17.93 -12.71
CA GLY A 118 -9.96 19.12 -13.30
C GLY A 118 -9.08 19.67 -14.41
N GLY A 119 -9.66 19.90 -15.59
CA GLY A 119 -9.00 20.52 -16.74
C GLY A 119 -9.39 21.97 -16.90
N TYR A 120 -8.51 22.90 -16.56
CA TYR A 120 -8.79 24.35 -16.66
C TYR A 120 -9.14 24.77 -18.08
N ARG A 121 -8.32 24.33 -19.07
CA ARG A 121 -8.48 24.71 -20.48
C ARG A 121 -9.67 24.02 -21.14
N THR A 122 -9.98 22.78 -20.73
CA THR A 122 -11.10 22.01 -21.28
C THR A 122 -12.40 22.20 -20.51
N GLN A 123 -12.35 22.83 -19.35
CA GLN A 123 -13.51 23.16 -18.50
C GLN A 123 -14.33 21.92 -18.12
N ASP A 124 -13.64 20.79 -17.91
CA ASP A 124 -14.22 19.47 -17.62
C ASP A 124 -13.57 18.84 -16.38
N VAL A 125 -14.14 17.71 -15.92
CA VAL A 125 -13.48 16.83 -14.95
C VAL A 125 -13.42 15.43 -15.52
N ARG A 126 -12.25 14.84 -15.52
CA ARG A 126 -11.97 13.51 -16.05
C ARG A 126 -11.61 12.53 -14.95
N ARG A 127 -12.10 11.31 -15.09
CA ARG A 127 -11.73 10.18 -14.22
C ARG A 127 -10.72 9.29 -14.94
N TYR A 128 -9.65 8.96 -14.24
CA TYR A 128 -8.59 8.04 -14.68
C TYR A 128 -8.56 6.82 -13.75
N GLY A 129 -8.29 5.65 -14.32
CA GLY A 129 -8.03 4.44 -13.55
C GLY A 129 -6.73 4.52 -12.76
N ARG A 130 -6.50 3.55 -11.87
CA ARG A 130 -5.25 3.43 -11.09
C ARG A 130 -3.99 3.32 -11.97
N ASP A 131 -4.15 2.82 -13.18
CA ASP A 131 -3.11 2.69 -14.21
C ASP A 131 -2.84 3.98 -14.99
N GLY A 132 -3.59 5.07 -14.72
CA GLY A 132 -3.51 6.33 -15.42
C GLY A 132 -4.28 6.38 -16.75
N ALA A 133 -5.01 5.33 -17.11
CA ALA A 133 -5.85 5.33 -18.30
C ALA A 133 -7.10 6.18 -18.11
N LEU A 134 -7.46 6.97 -19.12
CA LEU A 134 -8.70 7.76 -19.12
C LEU A 134 -9.91 6.82 -19.14
N ALA A 135 -10.74 6.88 -18.09
CA ALA A 135 -11.92 6.05 -17.96
C ALA A 135 -13.21 6.77 -18.41
N ALA A 136 -13.35 8.06 -18.08
CA ALA A 136 -14.54 8.85 -18.46
C ALA A 136 -14.31 10.35 -18.26
N THR A 137 -15.10 11.18 -18.97
CA THR A 137 -15.36 12.56 -18.59
C THR A 137 -16.61 12.57 -17.70
N VAL A 138 -16.43 12.86 -16.41
CA VAL A 138 -17.52 12.78 -15.40
C VAL A 138 -18.27 14.09 -15.25
N VAL A 139 -17.60 15.22 -15.44
CA VAL A 139 -18.25 16.53 -15.60
C VAL A 139 -17.91 17.03 -16.99
N ALA A 140 -18.92 17.07 -17.86
CA ALA A 140 -18.75 17.54 -19.22
C ALA A 140 -18.33 19.02 -19.24
N PRO A 141 -17.67 19.49 -20.31
CA PRO A 141 -17.29 20.89 -20.44
C PRO A 141 -18.47 21.84 -20.16
N ARG A 142 -18.26 22.77 -19.24
CA ARG A 142 -19.25 23.77 -18.80
C ARG A 142 -20.55 23.22 -18.19
N ALA A 143 -20.61 21.91 -17.87
CA ALA A 143 -21.78 21.36 -17.17
C ALA A 143 -22.02 22.11 -15.85
N ALA A 144 -23.28 22.36 -15.53
CA ALA A 144 -23.72 23.18 -14.40
C ALA A 144 -23.07 24.59 -14.35
N GLY A 145 -22.65 25.12 -15.51
CA GLY A 145 -21.99 26.43 -15.60
C GLY A 145 -20.52 26.43 -15.13
N LEU A 146 -19.88 25.27 -14.97
CA LEU A 146 -18.47 25.18 -14.58
C LEU A 146 -17.56 25.90 -15.57
N GLY A 147 -16.75 26.83 -15.07
CA GLY A 147 -15.72 27.54 -15.84
C GLY A 147 -14.40 27.56 -15.08
N GLY A 148 -13.32 27.08 -15.72
CA GLY A 148 -11.99 27.02 -15.14
C GLY A 148 -11.91 26.17 -13.87
N PRO A 149 -12.12 24.83 -13.93
CA PRO A 149 -11.86 23.96 -12.78
C PRO A 149 -10.49 24.22 -12.20
N ASP A 150 -10.37 24.37 -10.87
CA ASP A 150 -9.11 24.76 -10.26
C ASP A 150 -8.65 23.73 -9.18
N ASN A 151 -7.53 24.02 -8.54
CA ASN A 151 -6.71 23.08 -7.77
C ASN A 151 -7.34 22.52 -6.48
N GLY A 152 -8.41 23.12 -5.97
CA GLY A 152 -9.13 22.70 -4.78
C GLY A 152 -10.15 21.58 -4.96
N LEU A 153 -10.16 20.88 -6.09
CA LEU A 153 -11.07 19.76 -6.35
C LEU A 153 -10.97 18.71 -5.22
N VAL A 154 -12.14 18.33 -4.62
CA VAL A 154 -12.17 17.47 -3.43
C VAL A 154 -13.47 16.69 -3.32
N PHE A 155 -13.41 15.48 -2.76
CA PHE A 155 -14.61 14.77 -2.30
C PHE A 155 -15.06 15.34 -0.94
N GLY A 156 -16.34 15.66 -0.84
CA GLY A 156 -16.96 16.04 0.41
C GLY A 156 -17.29 14.84 1.31
N PRO A 157 -17.66 15.09 2.57
CA PRO A 157 -18.07 14.05 3.52
C PRO A 157 -19.35 13.33 3.12
N ASP A 158 -20.14 13.90 2.22
CA ASP A 158 -21.35 13.31 1.61
C ASP A 158 -21.06 12.42 0.41
N GLY A 159 -19.77 12.24 0.06
CA GLY A 159 -19.31 11.42 -1.05
C GLY A 159 -19.43 12.07 -2.43
N ASN A 160 -19.90 13.31 -2.51
CA ASN A 160 -19.95 14.06 -3.77
C ASN A 160 -18.60 14.72 -4.07
N LEU A 161 -18.29 14.89 -5.35
CA LEU A 161 -17.12 15.64 -5.80
C LEU A 161 -17.46 17.12 -5.93
N TYR A 162 -16.69 17.98 -5.29
CA TYR A 162 -16.81 19.43 -5.36
C TYR A 162 -15.67 20.03 -6.18
N VAL A 163 -16.04 20.87 -7.13
CA VAL A 163 -15.15 21.45 -8.14
C VAL A 163 -15.23 22.97 -8.06
N PRO A 164 -14.16 23.66 -7.65
CA PRO A 164 -14.13 25.10 -7.68
C PRO A 164 -14.02 25.57 -9.14
N GLY A 165 -14.84 26.53 -9.51
CA GLY A 165 -14.82 27.14 -10.83
C GLY A 165 -14.23 28.55 -10.76
N TYR A 166 -12.98 28.68 -11.17
CA TYR A 166 -12.24 29.95 -11.11
C TYR A 166 -12.93 31.04 -11.96
N ASP A 167 -13.19 30.74 -13.24
CA ASP A 167 -13.81 31.69 -14.17
C ASP A 167 -15.29 31.82 -13.93
N SER A 168 -15.97 30.78 -13.46
CA SER A 168 -17.41 30.83 -13.14
C SER A 168 -17.70 31.41 -11.77
N HIS A 169 -16.71 31.65 -10.92
CA HIS A 169 -16.87 32.18 -9.57
C HIS A 169 -17.87 31.39 -8.71
N SER A 170 -17.88 30.06 -8.87
CA SER A 170 -18.90 29.16 -8.31
C SER A 170 -18.24 27.88 -7.80
N VAL A 171 -19.03 27.02 -7.14
CA VAL A 171 -18.62 25.62 -6.86
C VAL A 171 -19.65 24.70 -7.48
N VAL A 172 -19.20 23.74 -8.28
CA VAL A 172 -20.05 22.71 -8.89
C VAL A 172 -19.90 21.42 -8.07
N ARG A 173 -21.00 20.71 -7.88
CA ARG A 173 -21.06 19.39 -7.27
C ARG A 173 -21.37 18.34 -8.34
N TRP A 174 -20.65 17.25 -8.33
CA TRP A 174 -20.96 16.05 -9.09
C TRP A 174 -21.30 14.89 -8.15
N ASP A 175 -22.45 14.26 -8.35
CA ASP A 175 -22.92 13.10 -7.57
C ASP A 175 -22.52 11.81 -8.28
N PRO A 176 -21.62 10.99 -7.71
CA PRO A 176 -21.15 9.75 -8.33
C PRO A 176 -22.25 8.69 -8.47
N ARG A 177 -23.34 8.77 -7.70
CA ARG A 177 -24.44 7.79 -7.74
C ARG A 177 -25.38 8.04 -8.92
N THR A 178 -25.55 9.31 -9.31
CA THR A 178 -26.45 9.71 -10.40
C THR A 178 -25.70 10.11 -11.66
N GLY A 179 -24.40 10.42 -11.55
CA GLY A 179 -23.58 10.98 -12.63
C GLY A 179 -23.92 12.43 -12.97
N GLN A 180 -24.74 13.12 -12.16
CA GLN A 180 -25.24 14.46 -12.46
C GLN A 180 -24.35 15.54 -11.82
N ALA A 181 -24.08 16.59 -12.60
CA ALA A 181 -23.47 17.81 -12.11
C ALA A 181 -24.55 18.87 -11.80
N SER A 182 -24.37 19.61 -10.71
CA SER A 182 -25.26 20.69 -10.28
C SER A 182 -24.46 21.82 -9.62
N VAL A 183 -25.03 23.02 -9.58
CA VAL A 183 -24.42 24.14 -8.86
C VAL A 183 -24.56 23.90 -7.35
N ALA A 184 -23.45 23.87 -6.63
CA ALA A 184 -23.42 23.78 -5.16
C ALA A 184 -23.40 25.17 -4.51
N VAL A 185 -22.49 26.04 -4.98
CA VAL A 185 -22.45 27.45 -4.58
C VAL A 185 -22.54 28.29 -5.84
N ALA A 186 -23.61 29.07 -5.96
CA ALA A 186 -23.86 29.90 -7.13
C ALA A 186 -22.79 31.02 -7.25
N ALA A 187 -22.56 31.44 -8.48
CA ALA A 187 -21.64 32.53 -8.77
C ALA A 187 -21.96 33.78 -7.93
N ARG A 188 -20.92 34.36 -7.35
CA ARG A 188 -20.97 35.58 -6.54
C ARG A 188 -21.80 35.51 -5.25
N THR A 189 -22.22 34.30 -4.81
CA THR A 189 -22.80 34.10 -3.47
C THR A 189 -21.84 34.66 -2.41
N ALA A 190 -22.33 35.48 -1.49
CA ALA A 190 -21.50 36.20 -0.51
C ALA A 190 -20.35 37.03 -1.13
N GLY A 191 -20.45 37.41 -2.41
CA GLY A 191 -19.45 38.21 -3.12
C GLY A 191 -18.24 37.45 -3.62
N ILE A 192 -18.22 36.12 -3.58
CA ILE A 192 -17.09 35.31 -4.03
C ILE A 192 -16.71 35.58 -5.48
N ARG A 193 -15.39 35.65 -5.73
CA ARG A 193 -14.81 35.72 -7.08
C ARG A 193 -13.56 34.85 -7.14
N ASN A 194 -13.45 34.13 -8.26
CA ASN A 194 -12.32 33.22 -8.53
C ASN A 194 -12.11 32.21 -7.39
N THR A 195 -13.07 31.25 -7.26
CA THR A 195 -12.99 30.17 -6.26
C THR A 195 -11.88 29.22 -6.61
N ARG A 196 -11.02 28.88 -5.64
CA ARG A 196 -9.85 28.02 -5.86
C ARG A 196 -9.74 26.84 -4.89
N GLY A 197 -9.43 27.10 -3.62
CA GLY A 197 -9.26 26.05 -2.61
C GLY A 197 -10.58 25.60 -2.01
N LEU A 198 -10.77 24.31 -1.90
CA LEU A 198 -11.85 23.68 -1.14
C LEU A 198 -11.24 22.71 -0.12
N LEU A 199 -11.76 22.74 1.11
CA LEU A 199 -11.33 21.85 2.18
C LEU A 199 -12.53 21.38 3.00
N PRO A 200 -12.82 20.07 3.12
CA PRO A 200 -13.83 19.57 4.04
C PRO A 200 -13.53 19.96 5.48
N ALA A 201 -14.50 20.54 6.16
CA ALA A 201 -14.38 20.84 7.58
C ALA A 201 -14.44 19.54 8.40
N ARG A 202 -13.70 19.51 9.52
CA ARG A 202 -13.62 18.34 10.39
C ARG A 202 -14.94 17.98 11.09
N ASP A 203 -15.92 18.90 11.06
CA ASP A 203 -17.27 18.66 11.59
C ASP A 203 -18.14 17.79 10.66
N GLY A 204 -17.65 17.49 9.45
CA GLY A 204 -18.38 16.70 8.45
C GLY A 204 -19.61 17.39 7.85
N GLN A 205 -19.84 18.66 8.17
CA GLN A 205 -21.02 19.40 7.73
C GLN A 205 -20.72 20.58 6.81
N HIS A 206 -19.47 21.02 6.75
CA HIS A 206 -19.08 22.22 6.02
C HIS A 206 -17.91 21.96 5.05
N LEU A 207 -17.79 22.86 4.08
CA LEU A 207 -16.57 23.05 3.29
C LEU A 207 -16.04 24.48 3.51
N PHE A 208 -14.72 24.60 3.69
CA PHE A 208 -14.03 25.88 3.55
C PHE A 208 -13.80 26.18 2.07
N ILE A 209 -13.91 27.44 1.69
CA ILE A 209 -13.75 27.93 0.32
C ILE A 209 -12.81 29.12 0.35
N THR A 210 -11.74 29.09 -0.43
CA THR A 210 -10.93 30.29 -0.72
C THR A 210 -11.38 30.88 -2.03
N ALA A 211 -11.46 32.23 -2.08
CA ALA A 211 -11.85 32.98 -3.26
C ALA A 211 -10.81 34.05 -3.55
N GLU A 212 -9.93 33.77 -4.52
CA GLU A 212 -8.73 34.55 -4.82
C GLU A 212 -9.07 35.99 -5.19
N GLY A 213 -10.02 36.19 -6.10
CA GLY A 213 -10.35 37.51 -6.65
C GLY A 213 -11.14 38.41 -5.69
N SER A 214 -11.71 37.84 -4.62
CA SER A 214 -12.41 38.62 -3.57
C SER A 214 -11.66 38.66 -2.24
N GLY A 215 -10.51 37.96 -2.12
CA GLY A 215 -9.70 37.97 -0.91
C GLY A 215 -10.39 37.27 0.28
N GLN A 216 -11.24 36.28 0.04
CA GLN A 216 -12.12 35.74 1.05
C GLN A 216 -11.77 34.29 1.43
N LEU A 217 -11.95 33.98 2.73
CA LEU A 217 -12.12 32.63 3.27
C LEU A 217 -13.56 32.52 3.79
N LEU A 218 -14.30 31.53 3.27
CA LEU A 218 -15.69 31.28 3.60
C LEU A 218 -15.87 29.86 4.14
N ARG A 219 -16.95 29.64 4.89
CA ARG A 219 -17.43 28.34 5.32
C ARG A 219 -18.84 28.13 4.77
N TRP A 220 -19.03 27.06 4.01
CA TRP A 220 -20.29 26.70 3.38
C TRP A 220 -20.86 25.44 4.04
N ASN A 221 -22.13 25.50 4.47
CA ASN A 221 -22.85 24.38 5.06
C ASN A 221 -23.48 23.51 3.95
N LEU A 222 -23.12 22.23 3.92
CA LEU A 222 -23.52 21.27 2.89
C LEU A 222 -25.02 21.00 2.85
N ALA A 223 -25.69 21.00 4.01
CA ALA A 223 -27.10 20.66 4.11
C ALA A 223 -28.00 21.87 3.84
N SER A 224 -27.70 23.02 4.46
CA SER A 224 -28.53 24.22 4.34
C SER A 224 -28.16 25.11 3.16
N GLY A 225 -26.99 24.96 2.57
CA GLY A 225 -26.44 25.84 1.55
C GLY A 225 -25.99 27.22 2.08
N ALA A 226 -26.05 27.44 3.40
CA ALA A 226 -25.65 28.71 4.00
C ALA A 226 -24.13 28.95 3.87
N VAL A 227 -23.76 30.15 3.46
CA VAL A 227 -22.37 30.59 3.33
C VAL A 227 -22.07 31.64 4.39
N THR A 228 -21.04 31.41 5.19
CA THR A 228 -20.51 32.32 6.21
C THR A 228 -19.16 32.87 5.80
N LEU A 229 -19.01 34.18 5.77
CA LEU A 229 -17.74 34.82 5.58
C LEU A 229 -16.93 34.73 6.89
N LEU A 230 -15.77 34.06 6.87
CA LEU A 230 -14.85 34.00 8.02
C LEU A 230 -13.81 35.13 7.93
N ARG A 231 -13.25 35.38 6.74
CA ARG A 231 -12.23 36.41 6.54
C ARG A 231 -12.39 37.05 5.16
N GLY A 232 -12.34 38.38 5.10
CA GLY A 232 -12.56 39.16 3.86
C GLY A 232 -11.34 39.95 3.36
N SER A 233 -10.17 39.78 3.94
CA SER A 233 -9.00 40.65 3.65
C SER A 233 -7.71 39.87 3.46
N LEU A 234 -7.80 38.63 2.94
CA LEU A 234 -6.61 37.86 2.56
C LEU A 234 -6.07 38.34 1.21
N SER A 235 -4.76 38.30 1.05
CA SER A 235 -4.14 38.63 -0.23
C SER A 235 -4.25 37.42 -1.17
N ARG A 236 -5.14 37.49 -2.18
CA ARG A 236 -5.31 36.45 -3.20
C ARG A 236 -5.25 35.02 -2.63
N PRO A 237 -6.17 34.61 -1.73
CA PRO A 237 -6.12 33.30 -1.10
C PRO A 237 -6.38 32.21 -2.12
N THR A 238 -5.50 31.17 -2.16
CA THR A 238 -5.55 30.08 -3.13
C THR A 238 -5.68 28.72 -2.44
N GLY A 239 -4.61 27.96 -2.30
CA GLY A 239 -4.63 26.64 -1.65
C GLY A 239 -4.97 26.70 -0.16
N ILE A 240 -5.61 25.65 0.34
CA ILE A 240 -6.01 25.51 1.74
C ILE A 240 -5.83 24.06 2.20
N ASP A 241 -5.29 23.87 3.41
CA ASP A 241 -5.22 22.58 4.09
C ASP A 241 -5.20 22.77 5.62
N TYR A 242 -5.18 21.70 6.38
CA TYR A 242 -5.02 21.74 7.83
C TYR A 242 -3.54 21.68 8.24
N ALA A 243 -3.17 22.52 9.20
CA ALA A 243 -1.98 22.32 10.01
C ALA A 243 -2.14 21.13 10.96
N LEU A 244 -1.03 20.65 11.54
CA LEU A 244 -1.02 19.53 12.49
C LEU A 244 -1.84 19.82 13.76
N ASP A 245 -1.91 21.08 14.18
CA ASP A 245 -2.66 21.56 15.34
C ASP A 245 -4.17 21.76 15.07
N GLY A 246 -4.62 21.49 13.83
CA GLY A 246 -6.02 21.63 13.42
C GLY A 246 -6.41 23.01 12.92
N ASN A 247 -5.53 23.99 12.97
CA ASN A 247 -5.73 25.28 12.32
C ASN A 247 -5.64 25.17 10.80
N LEU A 248 -6.12 26.18 10.09
CA LEU A 248 -6.05 26.21 8.63
C LEU A 248 -4.69 26.77 8.17
N LEU A 249 -4.14 26.18 7.12
CA LEU A 249 -3.06 26.76 6.33
C LEU A 249 -3.65 27.27 5.04
N VAL A 250 -3.44 28.53 4.74
CA VAL A 250 -3.94 29.18 3.52
C VAL A 250 -2.79 29.86 2.81
N VAL A 251 -2.65 29.59 1.52
CA VAL A 251 -1.78 30.40 0.66
C VAL A 251 -2.42 31.80 0.54
N SER A 252 -1.71 32.81 0.96
CA SER A 252 -2.15 34.21 0.91
C SER A 252 -1.04 35.09 0.30
N GLY A 253 -1.25 35.56 -0.92
CA GLY A 253 -0.20 36.22 -1.70
C GLY A 253 0.98 35.28 -1.96
N GLU A 254 2.16 35.70 -1.58
CA GLU A 254 3.42 34.92 -1.72
C GLU A 254 3.81 34.16 -0.44
N ALA A 255 2.90 34.00 0.53
CA ALA A 255 3.15 33.37 1.82
C ALA A 255 2.13 32.29 2.13
N VAL A 256 2.42 31.43 3.11
CA VAL A 256 1.44 30.54 3.72
C VAL A 256 1.17 31.03 5.14
N VAL A 257 -0.08 31.37 5.43
CA VAL A 257 -0.54 31.84 6.73
C VAL A 257 -1.34 30.77 7.46
N LYS A 258 -1.26 30.77 8.79
CA LYS A 258 -2.08 29.95 9.67
C LYS A 258 -3.27 30.75 10.18
N LEU A 259 -4.48 30.20 10.02
CA LEU A 259 -5.71 30.84 10.43
C LEU A 259 -6.50 29.95 11.41
N ASP A 260 -7.21 30.59 12.33
CA ASP A 260 -8.20 29.92 13.18
C ASP A 260 -9.41 29.44 12.34
N PRO A 261 -9.81 28.16 12.39
CA PRO A 261 -10.88 27.61 11.56
C PRO A 261 -12.28 28.12 11.94
N ALA A 262 -12.46 28.64 13.16
CA ALA A 262 -13.76 29.14 13.62
C ALA A 262 -13.97 30.62 13.29
N THR A 263 -12.90 31.43 13.38
CA THR A 263 -12.99 32.90 13.26
C THR A 263 -12.36 33.42 11.96
N GLY A 264 -11.46 32.66 11.33
CA GLY A 264 -10.66 33.14 10.20
C GLY A 264 -9.54 34.11 10.59
N GLU A 265 -9.25 34.27 11.90
CA GLU A 265 -8.19 35.15 12.39
C GLU A 265 -6.82 34.58 12.01
N THR A 266 -5.90 35.47 11.59
CA THR A 266 -4.53 35.08 11.27
C THR A 266 -3.72 34.92 12.56
N LEU A 267 -3.25 33.69 12.79
CA LEU A 267 -2.45 33.31 13.97
C LEU A 267 -0.94 33.54 13.74
N SER A 268 -0.44 33.18 12.57
CA SER A 268 0.97 33.33 12.21
C SER A 268 1.21 33.19 10.70
N THR A 269 2.42 33.55 10.26
CA THR A 269 2.95 33.17 8.95
C THR A 269 3.81 31.91 9.13
N VAL A 270 3.52 30.85 8.38
CA VAL A 270 4.22 29.56 8.45
C VAL A 270 5.34 29.48 7.40
N VAL A 271 5.05 29.93 6.16
CA VAL A 271 6.04 30.03 5.10
C VAL A 271 6.13 31.49 4.66
N ASN A 272 7.28 32.10 4.85
CA ASN A 272 7.51 33.48 4.47
C ASN A 272 7.67 33.64 2.95
N VAL A 273 7.44 34.83 2.46
CA VAL A 273 7.65 35.23 1.06
C VAL A 273 9.03 34.80 0.58
N GLY A 274 9.10 34.07 -0.54
CA GLY A 274 10.35 33.66 -1.17
C GLY A 274 11.17 32.60 -0.41
N ALA A 275 10.62 32.03 0.67
CA ALA A 275 11.33 31.02 1.45
C ALA A 275 11.70 29.80 0.58
N GLY A 276 13.00 29.48 0.53
CA GLY A 276 13.53 28.40 -0.30
C GLY A 276 13.41 28.63 -1.82
N GLY A 277 13.21 29.87 -2.29
CA GLY A 277 13.00 30.19 -3.70
C GLY A 277 11.55 30.07 -4.18
N LEU A 278 10.57 29.85 -3.29
CA LEU A 278 9.15 29.76 -3.62
C LEU A 278 8.65 31.02 -4.34
N SER A 279 8.02 30.84 -5.50
CA SER A 279 7.45 31.91 -6.31
C SER A 279 6.10 31.51 -6.89
N GLY A 280 5.10 32.40 -6.74
CA GLY A 280 3.74 32.16 -7.17
C GLY A 280 3.08 30.97 -6.47
N PRO A 281 3.01 30.93 -5.13
CA PRO A 281 2.39 29.81 -4.43
C PRO A 281 0.89 29.74 -4.75
N VAL A 282 0.41 28.54 -5.09
CA VAL A 282 -0.99 28.31 -5.52
C VAL A 282 -1.67 27.16 -4.79
N PHE A 283 -0.89 26.24 -4.21
CA PHE A 283 -1.44 25.08 -3.53
C PHE A 283 -0.62 24.76 -2.27
N VAL A 284 -1.29 24.21 -1.26
CA VAL A 284 -0.69 23.75 -0.01
C VAL A 284 -1.24 22.41 0.39
N ALA A 285 -0.38 21.52 0.88
CA ALA A 285 -0.78 20.22 1.41
C ALA A 285 0.13 19.81 2.57
N VAL A 286 -0.46 19.36 3.68
CA VAL A 286 0.25 18.71 4.79
C VAL A 286 0.09 17.21 4.64
N ILE A 287 1.18 16.54 4.33
CA ILE A 287 1.19 15.11 4.06
C ILE A 287 2.10 14.43 5.09
N ALA A 288 1.55 13.45 5.79
CA ALA A 288 2.35 12.62 6.69
C ALA A 288 3.54 12.04 5.90
N LYS A 289 4.73 12.15 6.45
CA LYS A 289 5.87 11.42 5.89
C LYS A 289 5.41 9.96 5.77
N ALA A 290 5.63 9.33 4.61
CA ALA A 290 5.62 7.89 4.67
C ALA A 290 6.59 7.53 5.79
N SER A 291 6.09 6.96 6.87
CA SER A 291 6.97 6.30 7.81
C SER A 291 7.85 5.40 6.93
N ALA A 292 9.16 5.52 7.05
CA ALA A 292 10.02 4.42 6.63
C ALA A 292 9.30 3.18 7.15
N PRO A 293 9.05 2.15 6.31
CA PRO A 293 8.25 1.03 6.76
C PRO A 293 8.86 0.57 8.07
N VAL A 294 8.17 0.90 9.16
CA VAL A 294 8.58 0.54 10.52
C VAL A 294 8.38 -0.96 10.55
N VAL A 295 9.46 -1.70 10.63
CA VAL A 295 9.36 -3.09 11.04
C VAL A 295 8.77 -3.02 12.43
N ASP A 296 7.49 -3.37 12.53
CA ASP A 296 6.80 -3.43 13.81
C ASP A 296 7.58 -4.35 14.74
N ALA A 297 8.10 -3.82 15.85
CA ALA A 297 8.95 -4.59 16.75
C ALA A 297 8.20 -5.79 17.36
N ALA A 298 6.86 -5.70 17.50
CA ALA A 298 6.04 -6.84 17.90
C ALA A 298 5.89 -7.88 16.79
N GLN A 299 6.13 -7.50 15.53
CA GLN A 299 6.09 -8.41 14.38
C GLN A 299 7.47 -8.94 13.96
N VAL A 300 8.55 -8.51 14.63
CA VAL A 300 9.89 -9.06 14.38
C VAL A 300 9.86 -10.57 14.55
N GLY A 301 10.28 -11.29 13.51
CA GLY A 301 10.26 -12.74 13.49
C GLY A 301 8.87 -13.38 13.42
N SER A 302 7.79 -12.58 13.28
CA SER A 302 6.47 -13.13 12.98
C SER A 302 6.47 -13.76 11.58
N GLN A 303 5.54 -14.68 11.38
CA GLN A 303 5.37 -15.35 10.09
C GLN A 303 4.97 -14.34 9.01
N PHE A 304 5.52 -14.51 7.83
CA PHE A 304 5.28 -13.64 6.68
C PHE A 304 5.22 -14.44 5.38
N TRP A 305 4.39 -14.02 4.46
CA TRP A 305 4.31 -14.61 3.13
C TRP A 305 3.99 -13.56 2.07
N VAL A 306 4.51 -13.78 0.88
CA VAL A 306 4.20 -13.01 -0.32
C VAL A 306 3.87 -13.94 -1.47
N VAL A 307 3.00 -13.50 -2.35
CA VAL A 307 2.55 -14.27 -3.51
C VAL A 307 2.60 -13.44 -4.78
N GLY A 308 2.72 -14.08 -5.93
CA GLY A 308 2.67 -13.40 -7.21
C GLY A 308 2.72 -14.37 -8.39
N ASP A 309 2.30 -13.87 -9.54
CA ASP A 309 2.35 -14.59 -10.80
C ASP A 309 3.60 -14.18 -11.60
N GLY A 310 4.28 -15.17 -12.11
CA GLY A 310 5.46 -15.02 -12.96
C GLY A 310 5.26 -15.60 -14.36
N ARG A 311 6.14 -15.21 -15.26
CA ARG A 311 6.25 -15.80 -16.59
C ARG A 311 7.57 -16.56 -16.70
N MET A 312 7.50 -17.77 -17.24
CA MET A 312 8.67 -18.59 -17.49
C MET A 312 9.16 -18.38 -18.93
N GLN A 313 10.46 -18.11 -19.07
CA GLN A 313 11.16 -18.03 -20.35
C GLN A 313 12.45 -18.86 -20.26
N GLY A 314 12.51 -19.95 -21.01
CA GLY A 314 13.59 -20.92 -20.86
C GLY A 314 13.69 -21.44 -19.42
N ARG A 315 14.83 -21.22 -18.78
CA ARG A 315 15.09 -21.63 -17.39
C ARG A 315 14.78 -20.56 -16.34
N VAL A 316 14.14 -19.46 -16.72
CA VAL A 316 13.92 -18.30 -15.83
C VAL A 316 12.45 -18.05 -15.64
N VAL A 317 12.03 -17.91 -14.38
CA VAL A 317 10.73 -17.37 -13.99
C VAL A 317 10.91 -15.94 -13.48
N GLU A 318 10.28 -14.98 -14.14
CA GLU A 318 10.22 -13.58 -13.73
C GLU A 318 8.87 -13.29 -13.08
N VAL A 319 8.89 -12.87 -11.81
CA VAL A 319 7.72 -12.42 -11.06
C VAL A 319 7.82 -10.90 -10.89
N GLY A 320 7.18 -10.15 -11.78
CA GLY A 320 7.29 -8.68 -11.83
C GLY A 320 6.66 -7.98 -10.62
N THR A 321 5.69 -8.63 -9.97
CA THR A 321 5.05 -8.09 -8.76
C THR A 321 4.73 -9.20 -7.78
N LEU A 322 5.27 -9.06 -6.58
CA LEU A 322 4.88 -9.81 -5.40
C LEU A 322 3.98 -8.97 -4.52
N TRP A 323 2.97 -9.61 -3.94
CA TRP A 323 1.99 -9.01 -3.05
C TRP A 323 2.08 -9.63 -1.66
N SER A 324 2.02 -8.80 -0.63
CA SER A 324 1.67 -9.19 0.73
C SER A 324 0.20 -8.88 0.99
N ALA A 325 -0.39 -9.57 1.95
CA ALA A 325 -1.78 -9.36 2.33
C ALA A 325 -1.87 -9.07 3.83
N SER A 326 -2.78 -8.18 4.22
CA SER A 326 -3.06 -7.84 5.62
C SER A 326 -4.51 -7.39 5.79
N GLY A 327 -4.97 -7.22 7.03
CA GLY A 327 -6.29 -6.66 7.33
C GLY A 327 -7.42 -7.67 7.45
N ALA A 328 -7.29 -8.87 6.89
CA ALA A 328 -8.24 -9.95 7.12
C ALA A 328 -7.92 -10.68 8.43
N GLU A 329 -8.95 -11.19 9.09
CA GLU A 329 -8.82 -11.98 10.31
C GLU A 329 -9.44 -13.35 10.10
N PHE A 330 -8.80 -14.40 10.62
CA PHE A 330 -9.36 -15.75 10.56
C PHE A 330 -10.70 -15.85 11.29
N GLY A 331 -11.67 -16.51 10.69
CA GLY A 331 -12.98 -16.73 11.27
C GLY A 331 -14.12 -16.65 10.25
N PRO A 332 -15.37 -16.64 10.72
CA PRO A 332 -16.55 -16.56 9.85
C PRO A 332 -16.68 -15.23 9.09
N GLY A 333 -15.92 -14.22 9.52
CA GLY A 333 -15.90 -12.89 8.92
C GLY A 333 -14.79 -12.66 7.90
N LEU A 334 -13.98 -13.66 7.53
CA LEU A 334 -12.94 -13.52 6.53
C LEU A 334 -13.56 -13.19 5.16
N ARG A 335 -13.31 -11.99 4.65
CA ARG A 335 -13.82 -11.51 3.36
C ARG A 335 -12.75 -10.86 2.53
N PHE A 336 -12.82 -11.03 1.23
CA PHE A 336 -11.87 -10.41 0.29
C PHE A 336 -11.81 -8.87 0.42
N GLN A 337 -12.95 -8.24 0.70
CA GLN A 337 -13.03 -6.78 0.87
C GLN A 337 -12.26 -6.25 2.07
N ASP A 338 -11.99 -7.09 3.07
CA ASP A 338 -11.23 -6.74 4.27
C ASP A 338 -9.72 -6.95 4.07
N LEU A 339 -9.34 -7.57 2.94
CA LEU A 339 -7.96 -7.88 2.60
C LEU A 339 -7.29 -6.67 1.93
N ALA A 340 -6.29 -6.12 2.56
CA ALA A 340 -5.43 -5.10 1.99
C ALA A 340 -4.23 -5.76 1.29
N LEU A 341 -4.27 -5.85 -0.04
CA LEU A 341 -3.14 -6.30 -0.84
C LEU A 341 -2.15 -5.14 -1.01
N ARG A 342 -0.89 -5.38 -0.65
CA ARG A 342 0.19 -4.41 -0.76
C ARG A 342 1.29 -4.94 -1.69
N ARG A 343 1.73 -4.11 -2.61
CA ARG A 343 2.90 -4.45 -3.43
C ARG A 343 4.12 -4.58 -2.53
N TRP A 344 4.76 -5.75 -2.58
CA TRP A 344 5.97 -6.03 -1.80
C TRP A 344 7.25 -5.81 -2.62
N GLY A 345 7.28 -6.27 -3.84
CA GLY A 345 8.46 -6.17 -4.71
C GLY A 345 8.37 -7.07 -5.92
N SER A 346 9.49 -7.64 -6.31
CA SER A 346 9.62 -8.58 -7.43
C SER A 346 10.56 -9.74 -7.08
N ALA A 347 10.48 -10.83 -7.83
CA ALA A 347 11.39 -11.97 -7.70
C ALA A 347 11.77 -12.54 -9.08
N ARG A 348 12.91 -13.22 -9.10
CA ARG A 348 13.41 -13.97 -10.25
C ARG A 348 13.96 -15.31 -9.78
N ILE A 349 13.61 -16.37 -10.48
CA ILE A 349 14.11 -17.73 -10.23
C ILE A 349 14.78 -18.23 -11.50
N GLU A 350 16.03 -18.62 -11.40
CA GLU A 350 16.80 -19.21 -12.49
C GLU A 350 17.16 -20.65 -12.15
N PHE A 351 16.61 -21.61 -12.88
CA PHE A 351 16.83 -23.03 -12.66
C PHE A 351 18.19 -23.48 -13.21
N LEU A 352 19.03 -23.97 -12.33
CA LEU A 352 20.39 -24.45 -12.64
C LEU A 352 20.38 -25.95 -12.97
N SER A 353 19.48 -26.71 -12.34
CA SER A 353 19.25 -28.12 -12.58
C SER A 353 17.81 -28.52 -12.20
N CYS A 354 17.46 -29.78 -12.35
CA CYS A 354 16.14 -30.29 -11.91
C CYS A 354 15.89 -30.13 -10.40
N THR A 355 16.95 -29.91 -9.60
CA THR A 355 16.87 -29.85 -8.14
C THR A 355 17.49 -28.58 -7.56
N ARG A 356 18.13 -27.73 -8.34
CA ARG A 356 18.78 -26.49 -7.88
C ARG A 356 18.35 -25.29 -8.72
N ALA A 357 18.13 -24.17 -8.06
CA ALA A 357 17.84 -22.89 -8.70
C ALA A 357 18.47 -21.74 -7.92
N ARG A 358 18.59 -20.58 -8.55
CA ARG A 358 18.94 -19.31 -7.92
C ARG A 358 17.68 -18.47 -7.76
N PHE A 359 17.32 -18.17 -6.54
CA PHE A 359 16.24 -17.24 -6.19
C PHE A 359 16.83 -15.88 -5.90
N SER A 360 16.25 -14.83 -6.47
CA SER A 360 16.60 -13.44 -6.18
C SER A 360 15.34 -12.60 -6.01
N TRP A 361 15.42 -11.57 -5.16
CA TRP A 361 14.30 -10.67 -4.87
C TRP A 361 14.74 -9.22 -4.80
N ASN A 362 13.79 -8.33 -5.00
CA ASN A 362 13.93 -6.90 -4.80
C ASN A 362 12.67 -6.38 -4.10
N SER A 363 12.79 -6.09 -2.80
CA SER A 363 11.68 -5.61 -1.99
C SER A 363 11.61 -4.08 -2.05
N THR A 364 10.67 -3.55 -2.82
CA THR A 364 10.51 -2.11 -3.05
C THR A 364 9.18 -1.55 -2.54
N GLY A 365 8.31 -2.41 -2.02
CA GLY A 365 6.98 -2.04 -1.55
C GLY A 365 6.97 -1.50 -0.11
N ALA A 366 5.84 -0.91 0.27
CA ALA A 366 5.66 -0.35 1.61
C ALA A 366 5.70 -1.40 2.74
N ASP A 367 5.28 -2.65 2.46
CA ASP A 367 5.29 -3.76 3.42
C ASP A 367 6.56 -4.63 3.32
N ALA A 368 7.61 -4.08 2.72
CA ALA A 368 8.86 -4.78 2.42
C ALA A 368 10.05 -4.31 3.26
N ALA A 369 9.79 -3.61 4.36
CA ALA A 369 10.84 -3.07 5.22
C ALA A 369 11.79 -4.15 5.72
N GLY A 370 13.08 -3.86 5.65
CA GLY A 370 14.13 -4.73 6.14
C GLY A 370 14.42 -5.98 5.30
N PHE A 371 13.60 -6.29 4.27
CA PHE A 371 13.89 -7.41 3.36
C PHE A 371 14.97 -7.09 2.32
N GLY A 372 15.06 -5.82 1.87
CA GLY A 372 16.09 -5.34 0.94
C GLY A 372 16.08 -6.07 -0.40
N THR A 373 17.26 -6.21 -0.98
CA THR A 373 17.52 -6.99 -2.18
C THR A 373 18.49 -8.12 -1.86
N GLY A 374 18.33 -9.26 -2.52
CA GLY A 374 19.25 -10.36 -2.29
C GLY A 374 19.05 -11.51 -3.26
N ALA A 375 19.91 -12.50 -3.11
CA ALA A 375 19.80 -13.75 -3.83
C ALA A 375 20.48 -14.88 -3.05
N TRP A 376 19.95 -16.08 -3.18
CA TRP A 376 20.59 -17.31 -2.73
C TRP A 376 20.25 -18.47 -3.65
N GLU A 377 21.01 -19.56 -3.52
CA GLU A 377 20.65 -20.82 -4.16
C GLU A 377 19.57 -21.50 -3.35
N ILE A 378 18.61 -22.07 -4.05
CA ILE A 378 17.53 -22.89 -3.52
C ILE A 378 17.63 -24.30 -4.10
N GLU A 379 17.17 -25.26 -3.33
CA GLU A 379 17.09 -26.64 -3.76
C GLU A 379 15.68 -27.21 -3.52
N ARG A 380 15.39 -28.34 -4.14
CA ARG A 380 14.17 -29.07 -3.85
C ARG A 380 14.16 -29.50 -2.39
N TYR A 381 13.06 -29.19 -1.69
CA TYR A 381 12.91 -29.64 -0.31
C TYR A 381 12.80 -31.16 -0.21
N PHE A 382 12.20 -31.79 -1.20
CA PHE A 382 12.19 -33.24 -1.39
C PHE A 382 11.96 -33.58 -2.86
N THR A 383 12.27 -34.81 -3.26
CA THR A 383 12.00 -35.31 -4.62
C THR A 383 10.54 -35.71 -4.76
N ASN A 384 9.94 -35.35 -5.88
CA ASN A 384 8.57 -35.65 -6.26
C ASN A 384 8.51 -36.11 -7.72
N GLU A 385 7.31 -36.33 -8.25
CA GLU A 385 7.12 -36.71 -9.65
C GLU A 385 7.62 -35.64 -10.62
N ALA A 386 7.50 -34.35 -10.27
CA ALA A 386 8.02 -33.27 -11.09
C ALA A 386 9.54 -33.37 -11.24
N THR A 387 10.25 -33.73 -10.15
CA THR A 387 11.70 -34.01 -10.19
C THR A 387 12.03 -35.19 -11.09
N ALA A 388 11.29 -36.29 -10.97
CA ALA A 388 11.49 -37.50 -11.80
C ALA A 388 11.26 -37.17 -13.28
N ARG A 389 10.25 -36.40 -13.60
CA ARG A 389 9.95 -35.95 -14.96
C ARG A 389 11.06 -35.10 -15.54
N CYS A 390 11.55 -34.10 -14.77
CA CYS A 390 12.68 -33.29 -15.17
C CYS A 390 13.92 -34.16 -15.46
N ASN A 391 14.25 -35.10 -14.58
CA ASN A 391 15.39 -35.98 -14.79
C ASN A 391 15.27 -36.85 -16.05
N ALA A 392 14.06 -37.25 -16.39
CA ALA A 392 13.79 -38.05 -17.58
C ALA A 392 13.86 -37.25 -18.91
N GLN A 393 13.39 -36.03 -18.93
CA GLN A 393 13.26 -35.20 -20.14
C GLN A 393 14.33 -34.13 -20.28
N GLY A 394 15.03 -33.79 -19.21
CA GLY A 394 15.97 -32.67 -19.14
C GLY A 394 15.32 -31.36 -18.78
N ILE A 395 16.14 -30.45 -18.22
CA ILE A 395 15.68 -29.13 -17.71
C ILE A 395 15.19 -28.19 -18.82
N ASP A 396 15.61 -28.40 -20.05
CA ASP A 396 15.27 -27.57 -21.22
C ASP A 396 14.08 -28.11 -22.03
N ALA A 397 13.40 -29.13 -21.53
CA ALA A 397 12.24 -29.68 -22.20
C ALA A 397 11.10 -28.64 -22.29
N ALA A 398 10.30 -28.74 -23.34
CA ALA A 398 9.15 -27.87 -23.57
C ALA A 398 8.10 -27.97 -22.45
N ASP A 399 7.96 -29.15 -21.82
CA ASP A 399 7.14 -29.31 -20.62
C ASP A 399 7.88 -28.78 -19.40
N ALA A 400 7.51 -27.57 -18.98
CA ALA A 400 8.08 -26.91 -17.82
C ALA A 400 7.30 -27.16 -16.52
N SER A 401 6.36 -28.09 -16.49
CA SER A 401 5.59 -28.46 -15.30
C SER A 401 6.45 -29.03 -14.17
N TRP A 402 7.65 -29.44 -14.50
CA TRP A 402 8.63 -29.93 -13.55
C TRP A 402 9.06 -28.87 -12.51
N VAL A 403 8.81 -27.57 -12.73
CA VAL A 403 9.11 -26.52 -11.73
C VAL A 403 8.22 -26.60 -10.50
N ASN A 404 7.05 -27.26 -10.61
CA ASN A 404 6.07 -27.37 -9.54
C ASN A 404 6.64 -28.03 -8.29
N GLY A 405 6.19 -27.55 -7.14
CA GLY A 405 6.49 -28.11 -5.83
C GLY A 405 7.23 -27.13 -4.92
N GLN A 406 7.77 -27.68 -3.85
CA GLN A 406 8.44 -26.91 -2.82
C GLN A 406 9.95 -26.81 -3.03
N TRP A 407 10.46 -25.59 -2.82
CA TRP A 407 11.85 -25.23 -2.91
C TRP A 407 12.30 -24.51 -1.63
N TRP A 408 13.54 -24.67 -1.21
CA TRP A 408 14.06 -24.05 0.02
C TRP A 408 15.56 -23.73 -0.10
N GLY A 409 16.06 -22.86 0.76
CA GLY A 409 17.46 -22.44 0.76
C GLY A 409 18.40 -23.33 1.61
N GLY A 410 18.04 -24.59 1.86
CA GLY A 410 18.79 -25.49 2.71
C GLY A 410 18.72 -25.14 4.20
N GLU A 411 19.54 -25.81 5.02
CA GLU A 411 19.54 -25.60 6.49
C GLU A 411 19.87 -24.16 6.89
N ALA A 412 20.69 -23.46 6.11
CA ALA A 412 21.03 -22.05 6.35
C ALA A 412 19.82 -21.09 6.20
N ARG A 413 18.72 -21.58 5.60
CA ARG A 413 17.48 -20.84 5.39
C ARG A 413 16.28 -21.61 5.94
N ALA A 414 16.49 -22.43 6.96
CA ALA A 414 15.42 -23.19 7.58
C ALA A 414 14.36 -22.28 8.19
N GLY A 415 13.08 -22.63 8.02
CA GLY A 415 11.94 -21.81 8.44
C GLY A 415 11.39 -20.91 7.33
N GLU A 416 11.93 -21.00 6.12
CA GLU A 416 11.33 -20.38 4.94
C GLU A 416 11.32 -21.35 3.75
N GLY A 417 10.49 -21.08 2.78
CA GLY A 417 10.37 -21.88 1.58
C GLY A 417 9.55 -21.21 0.50
N LEU A 418 9.66 -21.74 -0.70
CA LEU A 418 8.94 -21.28 -1.87
C LEU A 418 8.08 -22.40 -2.42
N PHE A 419 6.83 -22.09 -2.77
CA PHE A 419 6.01 -22.95 -3.61
C PHE A 419 5.96 -22.38 -5.01
N LEU A 420 6.19 -23.21 -5.99
CA LEU A 420 6.00 -22.91 -7.40
C LEU A 420 4.89 -23.78 -7.95
N HIS A 421 3.98 -23.15 -8.69
CA HIS A 421 2.87 -23.85 -9.34
C HIS A 421 2.64 -23.30 -10.74
N ARG A 422 2.97 -24.09 -11.77
CA ARG A 422 2.72 -23.73 -13.14
C ARG A 422 1.27 -24.00 -13.51
N ARG A 423 0.59 -22.96 -13.98
CA ARG A 423 -0.81 -23.02 -14.41
C ARG A 423 -0.95 -23.52 -15.84
N ALA A 424 -2.16 -23.91 -16.22
CA ALA A 424 -2.48 -24.35 -17.58
C ALA A 424 -2.20 -23.28 -18.66
N ASP A 425 -2.34 -21.98 -18.30
CA ASP A 425 -2.02 -20.84 -19.17
C ASP A 425 -0.52 -20.56 -19.32
N GLY A 426 0.32 -21.37 -18.66
CA GLY A 426 1.77 -21.25 -18.67
C GLY A 426 2.36 -20.26 -17.67
N ALA A 427 1.55 -19.52 -16.92
CA ALA A 427 2.02 -18.70 -15.82
C ALA A 427 2.52 -19.56 -14.66
N VAL A 428 3.42 -19.04 -13.87
CA VAL A 428 3.94 -19.71 -12.66
C VAL A 428 3.57 -18.87 -11.44
N PHE A 429 2.72 -19.42 -10.59
CA PHE A 429 2.41 -18.83 -9.30
C PHE A 429 3.56 -19.12 -8.33
N LEU A 430 4.02 -18.08 -7.63
CA LEU A 430 5.00 -18.15 -6.55
C LEU A 430 4.32 -17.78 -5.24
N ALA A 431 4.54 -18.58 -4.22
CA ALA A 431 4.32 -18.20 -2.83
C ALA A 431 5.63 -18.38 -2.06
N TRP A 432 6.08 -17.35 -1.39
CA TRP A 432 7.26 -17.38 -0.54
C TRP A 432 6.84 -17.17 0.91
N PHE A 433 7.13 -18.14 1.72
CA PHE A 433 6.91 -18.17 3.17
C PHE A 433 8.22 -17.88 3.89
N THR A 434 8.23 -16.90 4.75
CA THR A 434 9.41 -16.48 5.50
C THR A 434 8.98 -15.82 6.83
N HIS A 435 9.88 -15.08 7.45
CA HIS A 435 9.63 -14.33 8.67
C HIS A 435 9.98 -12.86 8.47
N ARG A 436 9.38 -11.97 9.26
CA ARG A 436 9.74 -10.55 9.20
C ARG A 436 11.16 -10.31 9.70
N PRO A 437 11.87 -9.32 9.14
CA PRO A 437 13.23 -8.98 9.55
C PRO A 437 13.34 -8.54 11.01
N SER A 438 14.54 -8.74 11.59
CA SER A 438 14.85 -8.34 12.97
C SER A 438 15.18 -6.85 13.17
N ALA A 439 15.39 -6.08 12.10
CA ALA A 439 15.67 -4.65 12.18
C ALA A 439 14.44 -3.90 12.66
N ALA A 440 14.27 -3.76 13.96
CA ALA A 440 13.13 -3.13 14.60
C ALA A 440 13.38 -1.65 14.84
N THR A 441 12.39 -0.81 14.50
CA THR A 441 12.24 0.53 15.06
C THR A 441 11.23 0.45 16.21
N PRO A 442 11.47 1.08 17.37
CA PRO A 442 10.56 0.99 18.52
C PRO A 442 9.20 1.64 18.22
N GLY A 443 8.11 1.00 18.58
CA GLY A 443 6.75 1.54 18.47
C GLY A 443 5.70 0.58 17.92
N ALA A 444 5.62 -0.62 18.48
CA ALA A 444 4.78 -1.71 17.99
C ALA A 444 3.34 -1.66 18.46
N ASP A 445 2.41 -2.03 17.59
CA ASP A 445 1.05 -2.42 17.97
C ASP A 445 1.07 -3.83 18.61
N ALA A 446 0.52 -3.94 19.82
CA ALA A 446 0.51 -5.18 20.60
C ALA A 446 -0.51 -6.22 20.06
N THR A 447 -1.36 -5.88 19.09
CA THR A 447 -2.37 -6.78 18.57
C THR A 447 -1.89 -7.44 17.28
N GLN A 448 -1.69 -8.76 17.28
CA GLN A 448 -1.34 -9.53 16.09
C GLN A 448 -2.57 -9.97 15.26
N ALA A 449 -3.76 -9.46 15.60
CA ALA A 449 -4.97 -9.74 14.85
C ALA A 449 -4.81 -9.33 13.38
N GLY A 450 -5.21 -10.18 12.43
CA GLY A 450 -5.09 -9.93 11.00
C GLY A 450 -3.68 -9.99 10.43
N THR A 451 -2.65 -10.31 11.23
CA THR A 451 -1.31 -10.58 10.69
C THR A 451 -1.28 -11.90 9.94
N GLN A 452 -0.33 -12.03 9.02
CA GLN A 452 -0.14 -13.25 8.25
C GLN A 452 0.26 -14.42 9.14
N TYR A 453 -0.26 -15.60 8.82
CA TYR A 453 -0.01 -16.82 9.56
C TYR A 453 0.07 -18.03 8.61
N TRP A 454 0.94 -18.97 8.92
CA TRP A 454 1.04 -20.23 8.19
C TRP A 454 1.39 -21.40 9.10
N VAL A 455 0.89 -22.56 8.73
CA VAL A 455 1.19 -23.84 9.39
C VAL A 455 1.56 -24.87 8.35
N VAL A 456 2.39 -25.82 8.74
CA VAL A 456 2.89 -26.88 7.87
C VAL A 456 2.75 -28.25 8.53
N GLY A 457 2.75 -29.29 7.75
CA GLY A 457 2.71 -30.66 8.28
C GLY A 457 2.87 -31.71 7.20
N ASP A 458 3.21 -32.92 7.64
CA ASP A 458 3.25 -34.09 6.81
C ASP A 458 1.94 -34.86 6.94
N ALA A 459 1.45 -35.32 5.82
CA ALA A 459 0.17 -35.99 5.70
C ALA A 459 0.32 -37.41 5.15
N VAL A 460 -0.59 -38.26 5.54
CA VAL A 460 -0.78 -39.60 4.95
C VAL A 460 -2.12 -39.62 4.21
N MET A 461 -2.10 -40.14 3.00
CA MET A 461 -3.31 -40.27 2.19
C MET A 461 -3.92 -41.65 2.29
N ASN A 462 -5.17 -41.72 2.75
CA ASN A 462 -5.99 -42.90 2.83
C ASN A 462 -7.21 -42.80 1.91
N GLY A 463 -7.22 -43.54 0.80
CA GLY A 463 -8.28 -43.41 -0.19
C GLY A 463 -8.37 -41.97 -0.73
N ARG A 464 -9.48 -41.30 -0.49
CA ARG A 464 -9.72 -39.89 -0.85
C ARG A 464 -9.43 -38.93 0.29
N ARG A 465 -8.89 -39.40 1.42
CA ARG A 465 -8.69 -38.59 2.61
C ARG A 465 -7.20 -38.40 2.89
N LEU A 466 -6.83 -37.17 3.15
CA LEU A 466 -5.49 -36.75 3.57
C LEU A 466 -5.57 -36.31 5.02
N GLU A 467 -4.82 -36.98 5.90
CA GLU A 467 -4.86 -36.75 7.34
C GLU A 467 -3.51 -36.25 7.87
N LEU A 468 -3.56 -35.17 8.65
CA LEU A 468 -2.43 -34.55 9.34
C LEU A 468 -2.74 -34.55 10.84
N ALA A 469 -2.19 -35.51 11.55
CA ALA A 469 -2.38 -35.63 13.01
C ALA A 469 -1.61 -34.57 13.80
N GLY A 470 -0.60 -33.93 13.20
CA GLY A 470 0.21 -32.91 13.83
C GLY A 470 0.63 -31.84 12.83
N VAL A 471 -0.05 -30.70 12.89
CA VAL A 471 0.31 -29.50 12.12
C VAL A 471 1.12 -28.58 13.01
N LEU A 472 2.17 -27.98 12.49
CA LEU A 472 3.14 -27.16 13.20
C LEU A 472 3.09 -25.71 12.73
N SER A 473 3.15 -24.78 13.64
CA SER A 473 3.52 -23.40 13.39
C SER A 473 5.01 -23.20 13.69
N ALA A 474 5.61 -22.16 13.09
CA ALA A 474 7.02 -21.83 13.25
C ALA A 474 7.18 -20.40 13.78
N THR A 475 7.99 -20.21 14.81
CA THR A 475 8.32 -18.91 15.40
C THR A 475 9.79 -18.86 15.81
N GLY A 476 10.25 -17.71 16.32
CA GLY A 476 11.57 -17.59 16.96
C GLY A 476 12.72 -17.24 16.02
N THR A 477 12.49 -17.12 14.73
CA THR A 477 13.50 -16.68 13.75
C THR A 477 13.04 -15.43 13.02
N SER A 478 13.96 -14.74 12.34
CA SER A 478 13.66 -13.54 11.57
C SER A 478 14.43 -13.54 10.25
N PHE A 479 13.90 -12.86 9.26
CA PHE A 479 14.55 -12.73 7.96
C PHE A 479 15.89 -12.02 8.05
N GLY A 480 16.86 -12.44 7.25
CA GLY A 480 18.21 -11.88 7.20
C GLY A 480 19.25 -12.78 7.89
N THR A 481 20.26 -12.17 8.49
CA THR A 481 21.35 -12.88 9.17
C THR A 481 20.92 -13.63 10.44
N GLY A 482 19.72 -13.32 10.96
CA GLY A 482 19.13 -14.00 12.12
C GLY A 482 18.33 -15.27 11.77
N LEU A 483 18.17 -15.60 10.48
CA LEU A 483 17.46 -16.80 10.07
C LEU A 483 18.33 -18.03 10.36
N SER A 484 17.89 -18.85 11.30
CA SER A 484 18.65 -20.01 11.78
C SER A 484 17.72 -21.11 12.28
N PHE A 485 17.98 -22.35 11.89
CA PHE A 485 17.24 -23.50 12.39
C PHE A 485 17.34 -23.63 13.92
N ALA A 486 18.46 -23.26 14.50
CA ALA A 486 18.66 -23.32 15.94
C ALA A 486 17.76 -22.35 16.73
N GLN A 487 17.28 -21.29 16.10
CA GLN A 487 16.33 -20.33 16.67
C GLN A 487 14.88 -20.65 16.34
N LEU A 488 14.65 -21.51 15.35
CA LEU A 488 13.32 -21.90 14.92
C LEU A 488 12.62 -22.74 16.01
N GLN A 489 11.49 -22.27 16.48
CA GLN A 489 10.64 -22.99 17.41
C GLN A 489 9.41 -23.52 16.67
N LEU A 490 9.37 -24.84 16.52
CA LEU A 490 8.21 -25.52 15.98
C LEU A 490 7.23 -25.84 17.12
N LYS A 491 6.01 -25.34 17.00
CA LYS A 491 4.94 -25.53 17.99
C LYS A 491 3.81 -26.31 17.36
N ARG A 492 3.30 -27.32 18.11
CA ARG A 492 2.10 -28.02 17.67
C ARG A 492 0.91 -27.06 17.62
N TRP A 493 0.25 -26.99 16.44
CA TRP A 493 -0.91 -26.17 16.23
C TRP A 493 -2.22 -26.98 16.39
N GLY A 494 -2.29 -28.16 15.83
CA GLY A 494 -3.48 -28.98 15.86
C GLY A 494 -3.45 -30.09 14.82
N SER A 495 -4.59 -30.43 14.27
CA SER A 495 -4.76 -31.41 13.20
C SER A 495 -5.56 -30.86 12.03
N VAL A 496 -5.36 -31.42 10.85
CA VAL A 496 -6.10 -31.09 9.62
C VAL A 496 -6.52 -32.37 8.92
N SER A 497 -7.70 -32.37 8.32
CA SER A 497 -8.19 -33.43 7.45
C SER A 497 -8.76 -32.85 6.16
N ILE A 498 -8.43 -33.47 5.03
CA ILE A 498 -8.90 -33.05 3.71
C ILE A 498 -9.53 -34.27 3.04
N GLU A 499 -10.81 -34.19 2.70
CA GLU A 499 -11.54 -35.22 1.97
C GLU A 499 -11.83 -34.72 0.55
N PHE A 500 -11.23 -35.35 -0.45
CA PHE A 500 -11.41 -34.96 -1.85
C PHE A 500 -12.75 -35.52 -2.36
N THR A 501 -13.66 -34.62 -2.71
CA THR A 501 -15.00 -34.95 -3.23
C THR A 501 -15.04 -34.96 -4.75
N GLY A 502 -14.04 -34.36 -5.42
CA GLY A 502 -13.89 -34.36 -6.87
C GLY A 502 -12.47 -33.93 -7.27
N CYS A 503 -12.19 -33.94 -8.56
CA CYS A 503 -10.88 -33.54 -9.09
C CYS A 503 -10.53 -32.07 -8.81
N ALA A 504 -11.54 -31.25 -8.56
CA ALA A 504 -11.38 -29.84 -8.27
C ALA A 504 -12.08 -29.39 -6.98
N SER A 505 -12.61 -30.32 -6.19
CA SER A 505 -13.35 -30.04 -4.96
C SER A 505 -12.91 -30.93 -3.81
N ALA A 506 -12.89 -30.37 -2.61
CA ALA A 506 -12.54 -31.05 -1.38
C ALA A 506 -13.28 -30.47 -0.17
N ARG A 507 -13.40 -31.23 0.91
CA ARG A 507 -13.81 -30.78 2.23
C ARG A 507 -12.57 -30.62 3.10
N PHE A 508 -12.26 -29.40 3.51
CA PHE A 508 -11.17 -29.06 4.44
C PHE A 508 -11.73 -28.92 5.85
N SER A 509 -11.09 -29.57 6.83
CA SER A 509 -11.46 -29.45 8.25
C SER A 509 -10.22 -29.35 9.13
N TRP A 510 -10.34 -28.63 10.24
CA TRP A 510 -9.26 -28.42 11.20
C TRP A 510 -9.75 -28.50 12.64
N ASP A 511 -8.83 -28.84 13.52
CA ASP A 511 -9.00 -28.78 14.97
C ASP A 511 -7.72 -28.22 15.61
N SER A 512 -7.79 -26.99 16.08
CA SER A 512 -6.66 -26.28 16.66
C SER A 512 -6.58 -26.51 18.16
N THR A 513 -5.74 -27.45 18.57
CA THR A 513 -5.59 -27.85 19.97
C THR A 513 -4.24 -27.49 20.58
N GLY A 514 -3.34 -26.91 19.80
CA GLY A 514 -1.98 -26.58 20.23
C GLY A 514 -1.86 -25.22 20.92
N PRO A 515 -0.72 -24.97 21.61
CA PRO A 515 -0.52 -23.73 22.35
C PRO A 515 -0.44 -22.47 21.48
N ASP A 516 -0.12 -22.60 20.17
CA ASP A 516 -0.03 -21.46 19.23
C ASP A 516 -1.28 -21.37 18.31
N SER A 517 -2.36 -21.98 18.72
CA SER A 517 -3.58 -22.08 17.92
C SER A 517 -4.81 -21.42 18.56
N ALA A 518 -4.61 -20.62 19.61
CA ALA A 518 -5.73 -19.96 20.30
C ALA A 518 -6.53 -19.08 19.31
N GLY A 519 -7.85 -19.12 19.42
CA GLY A 519 -8.76 -18.36 18.57
C GLY A 519 -9.08 -18.99 17.20
N PHE A 520 -8.32 -20.00 16.72
CA PHE A 520 -8.63 -20.69 15.47
C PHE A 520 -9.79 -21.70 15.63
N GLY A 521 -9.94 -22.30 16.81
CA GLY A 521 -11.01 -23.26 17.13
C GLY A 521 -10.98 -24.51 16.24
N SER A 522 -12.15 -25.09 16.02
CA SER A 522 -12.36 -26.18 15.05
C SER A 522 -13.38 -25.75 14.01
N GLY A 523 -13.27 -26.30 12.81
CA GLY A 523 -14.20 -25.94 11.73
C GLY A 523 -13.95 -26.72 10.46
N ALA A 524 -14.77 -26.43 9.46
CA ALA A 524 -14.63 -27.00 8.13
C ALA A 524 -15.25 -26.10 7.08
N TYR A 525 -14.71 -26.17 5.85
CA TYR A 525 -15.29 -25.52 4.67
C TYR A 525 -15.06 -26.35 3.42
N ASP A 526 -15.87 -26.07 2.40
CA ASP A 526 -15.68 -26.66 1.09
C ASP A 526 -14.61 -25.89 0.33
N ALA A 527 -13.61 -26.60 -0.14
CA ALA A 527 -12.47 -26.06 -0.85
C ALA A 527 -12.51 -26.45 -2.33
N GLN A 528 -11.91 -25.64 -3.14
CA GLN A 528 -11.75 -25.88 -4.58
C GLN A 528 -10.31 -25.63 -5.01
N ARG A 529 -9.92 -26.17 -6.16
CA ARG A 529 -8.63 -25.83 -6.77
C ARG A 529 -8.60 -24.36 -7.10
N TYR A 530 -7.47 -23.74 -6.81
CA TYR A 530 -7.26 -22.33 -7.13
C TYR A 530 -6.97 -22.13 -8.62
N PHE A 531 -6.20 -23.05 -9.21
CA PHE A 531 -5.87 -23.04 -10.65
C PHE A 531 -6.24 -24.37 -11.29
N ASP A 532 -6.61 -24.33 -12.56
CA ASP A 532 -6.59 -25.53 -13.40
C ASP A 532 -5.14 -25.80 -13.86
N ASP A 533 -4.72 -27.06 -13.75
CA ASP A 533 -3.35 -27.51 -13.99
C ASP A 533 -3.30 -28.93 -14.52
N GLU A 534 -2.10 -29.44 -14.75
CA GLU A 534 -1.90 -30.82 -15.16
C GLU A 534 -2.43 -31.85 -14.16
N SER A 535 -2.36 -31.54 -12.86
CA SER A 535 -2.84 -32.44 -11.80
C SER A 535 -4.36 -32.59 -11.90
N ALA A 536 -5.08 -31.48 -12.12
CA ALA A 536 -6.52 -31.52 -12.38
C ALA A 536 -6.86 -32.27 -13.68
N ALA A 537 -6.10 -32.02 -14.74
CA ALA A 537 -6.29 -32.72 -16.02
C ALA A 537 -6.06 -34.24 -15.87
N ARG A 538 -5.01 -34.63 -15.16
CA ARG A 538 -4.70 -36.04 -14.87
C ARG A 538 -5.83 -36.69 -14.07
N CYS A 539 -6.30 -36.06 -13.03
CA CYS A 539 -7.45 -36.56 -12.27
C CYS A 539 -8.69 -36.77 -13.16
N ARG A 540 -9.02 -35.80 -14.01
CA ARG A 540 -10.15 -35.92 -14.93
C ARG A 540 -10.00 -37.10 -15.90
N ALA A 541 -8.78 -37.39 -16.33
CA ALA A 541 -8.49 -38.47 -17.27
C ALA A 541 -8.57 -39.85 -16.63
N GLN A 542 -8.09 -40.00 -15.38
CA GLN A 542 -7.95 -41.31 -14.71
C GLN A 542 -9.04 -41.58 -13.65
N GLY A 543 -9.77 -40.55 -13.22
CA GLY A 543 -10.72 -40.60 -12.13
C GLY A 543 -10.09 -40.38 -10.76
N ILE A 544 -10.89 -39.90 -9.82
CA ILE A 544 -10.47 -39.56 -8.45
C ILE A 544 -9.98 -40.77 -7.65
N ASP A 545 -10.43 -41.98 -7.99
CA ASP A 545 -10.09 -43.21 -7.30
C ASP A 545 -8.89 -43.96 -7.89
N ALA A 546 -8.25 -43.44 -8.92
CA ALA A 546 -7.06 -44.04 -9.50
C ALA A 546 -5.94 -44.25 -8.49
N ALA A 547 -5.10 -45.26 -8.72
CA ALA A 547 -3.98 -45.57 -7.83
C ALA A 547 -2.93 -44.42 -7.77
N ASP A 548 -2.75 -43.72 -8.88
CA ASP A 548 -1.92 -42.50 -8.90
C ASP A 548 -2.65 -41.33 -8.20
N ARG A 549 -2.17 -40.97 -7.02
CA ARG A 549 -2.71 -39.89 -6.19
C ARG A 549 -1.97 -38.56 -6.38
N SER A 550 -1.04 -38.44 -7.30
CA SER A 550 -0.28 -37.21 -7.54
C SER A 550 -1.15 -36.03 -8.01
N TRP A 551 -2.36 -36.34 -8.44
CA TRP A 551 -3.34 -35.31 -8.81
C TRP A 551 -3.76 -34.40 -7.65
N VAL A 552 -3.53 -34.76 -6.38
CA VAL A 552 -3.83 -33.89 -5.22
C VAL A 552 -2.90 -32.69 -5.13
N ASN A 553 -1.73 -32.76 -5.76
CA ASN A 553 -0.74 -31.69 -5.74
C ASN A 553 -1.30 -30.37 -6.27
N GLY A 554 -0.82 -29.28 -5.72
CA GLY A 554 -1.15 -27.93 -6.15
C GLY A 554 -1.81 -27.08 -5.08
N GLN A 555 -2.35 -25.95 -5.50
CA GLN A 555 -2.98 -24.98 -4.62
C GLN A 555 -4.50 -25.16 -4.57
N TRP A 556 -5.02 -25.00 -3.36
CA TRP A 556 -6.43 -25.13 -3.03
C TRP A 556 -6.88 -23.96 -2.16
N TRP A 557 -8.14 -23.59 -2.23
CA TRP A 557 -8.71 -22.48 -1.45
C TRP A 557 -10.22 -22.67 -1.20
N GLY A 558 -10.77 -21.94 -0.24
CA GLY A 558 -12.19 -22.00 0.16
C GLY A 558 -13.12 -21.10 -0.66
N GLY A 559 -12.73 -20.67 -1.87
CA GLY A 559 -13.52 -19.74 -2.68
C GLY A 559 -13.54 -18.32 -2.11
N ASP A 560 -14.42 -17.47 -2.67
CA ASP A 560 -14.49 -16.05 -2.29
C ASP A 560 -14.85 -15.84 -0.81
N ALA A 561 -15.56 -16.77 -0.19
CA ALA A 561 -15.90 -16.74 1.23
C ALA A 561 -14.67 -16.94 2.15
N ARG A 562 -13.56 -17.43 1.61
CA ARG A 562 -12.28 -17.66 2.30
C ARG A 562 -11.11 -17.00 1.55
N ALA A 563 -11.38 -15.90 0.88
CA ALA A 563 -10.35 -15.16 0.14
C ALA A 563 -9.27 -14.62 1.10
N GLY A 564 -8.00 -14.72 0.67
CA GLY A 564 -6.86 -14.35 1.50
C GLY A 564 -6.26 -15.51 2.28
N GLU A 565 -6.80 -16.71 2.15
CA GLU A 565 -6.18 -17.94 2.65
C GLU A 565 -6.17 -19.03 1.58
N GLY A 566 -5.33 -20.01 1.76
CA GLY A 566 -5.23 -21.16 0.88
C GLY A 566 -4.24 -22.17 1.40
N TRP A 567 -4.16 -23.29 0.76
CA TRP A 567 -3.23 -24.34 1.15
C TRP A 567 -2.65 -25.06 -0.06
N PHE A 568 -1.42 -25.58 0.13
CA PHE A 568 -0.68 -26.34 -0.86
C PHE A 568 -0.53 -27.79 -0.41
N ILE A 569 -0.58 -28.67 -1.37
CA ILE A 569 -0.17 -30.07 -1.21
C ILE A 569 0.93 -30.36 -2.22
N ASP A 570 1.99 -31.03 -1.76
CA ASP A 570 3.03 -31.59 -2.62
C ASP A 570 3.33 -33.02 -2.16
N ARG A 571 2.95 -34.01 -2.97
CA ARG A 571 3.12 -35.44 -2.68
C ARG A 571 4.55 -35.86 -2.99
N ARG A 572 5.19 -36.50 -2.03
CA ARG A 572 6.52 -37.07 -2.14
C ARG A 572 6.52 -38.38 -2.91
N ALA A 573 7.69 -38.79 -3.36
CA ALA A 573 7.90 -40.05 -4.05
C ALA A 573 7.58 -41.28 -3.17
N ASP A 574 7.71 -41.16 -1.84
CA ASP A 574 7.39 -42.21 -0.87
C ASP A 574 5.89 -42.35 -0.58
N GLY A 575 5.06 -41.51 -1.20
CA GLY A 575 3.61 -41.51 -1.03
C GLY A 575 3.08 -40.61 0.09
N THR A 576 3.95 -40.05 0.93
CA THR A 576 3.55 -39.00 1.88
C THR A 576 3.29 -37.68 1.15
N ALA A 577 2.65 -36.74 1.81
CA ALA A 577 2.43 -35.42 1.24
C ALA A 577 2.86 -34.33 2.22
N PHE A 578 3.48 -33.30 1.70
CA PHE A 578 3.72 -32.06 2.43
C PHE A 578 2.52 -31.14 2.27
N PHE A 579 2.13 -30.50 3.36
CA PHE A 579 1.03 -29.56 3.42
C PHE A 579 1.50 -28.24 4.02
N ALA A 580 1.04 -27.13 3.43
CA ALA A 580 1.20 -25.81 4.01
C ALA A 580 -0.12 -25.05 3.86
N TRP A 581 -0.61 -24.49 4.95
CA TRP A 581 -1.77 -23.62 4.98
C TRP A 581 -1.35 -22.22 5.40
N PHE A 582 -1.68 -21.23 4.60
CA PHE A 582 -1.46 -19.81 4.87
C PHE A 582 -2.82 -19.14 5.09
N THR A 583 -2.90 -18.32 6.12
CA THR A 583 -4.10 -17.63 6.56
C THR A 583 -3.70 -16.39 7.39
N HIS A 584 -4.61 -15.86 8.19
CA HIS A 584 -4.39 -14.74 9.08
C HIS A 584 -4.70 -15.10 10.53
N ARG A 585 -4.11 -14.39 11.49
CA ARG A 585 -4.41 -14.61 12.91
C ARG A 585 -5.82 -14.12 13.23
N PRO A 586 -6.57 -14.85 14.07
CA PRO A 586 -7.89 -14.42 14.52
C PRO A 586 -7.81 -13.24 15.48
N ARG A 587 -8.92 -12.52 15.61
CA ARG A 587 -9.08 -11.45 16.62
C ARG A 587 -9.11 -12.05 18.02
N GLY A 588 -8.49 -11.36 18.98
CA GLY A 588 -8.56 -11.73 20.40
C GLY A 588 -7.52 -12.73 20.86
N MET A 589 -6.41 -12.88 20.14
CA MET A 589 -5.24 -13.60 20.64
C MET A 589 -4.48 -12.74 21.65
N PRO A 590 -4.16 -13.25 22.86
CA PRO A 590 -3.31 -12.56 23.82
C PRO A 590 -1.85 -12.46 23.36
#